data_72ed6e11ad50ef80f12e69daf0abde25
#
_entry.id   72ed6e11ad50ef80f12e69daf0abde25
#
_cell.length_a   1.000
_cell.length_b   1.000
_cell.length_c   1.000
_cell.angle_alpha   90.00
_cell.angle_beta   90.00
_cell.angle_gamma   90.00
#
_symmetry.space_group_name_H-M   'P 1'
#
loop_
_entity.id
_entity.type
_entity.pdbx_description
1 polymer ?
#
loop_
_entity_poly.entity_id
_entity_poly.type
_entity_poly.pdbx_seq_one_letter_code
_entity_poly.pdbx_strand_id
1 'polypeptide(L)'
;MNDRAVAVFEQYDFEIEQTKKARGAIVAITDIGPVALWEYTGKTEKLQNYKAVCDKLCELGFPYADNLIENTQGQLYVTDYDGKRYIVKKHFDGRECDVYNIEDCRFIVGELAKLHKLMEFGEDFTSEAAIVRDFSKRETELLRVRSFMRRVSQKGEFEMCFLKEYPYFEEVAKEATAVLNPECLMRLTKLVQKKGMFCHGDCNQHNILIQEGNMVATHFEKCCKDIQVRDLYLFLRKILEKNKWSYDFGMQALDAYLSEKELDKDEKRYLFARLLYPERFWKIANAYLNKRKSLPPRRQSEKLQALKEIELARREFLNKLEKELL
;
A
#
# COMPACT_ATOMS: atom_id res chain seq x y z
N MET A 1 -19.32 -14.76 9.07
CA MET A 1 -18.32 -15.56 9.79
C MET A 1 -19.09 -16.41 10.77
N ASN A 2 -18.92 -17.69 10.73
CA ASN A 2 -19.75 -18.67 11.42
C ASN A 2 -19.23 -18.88 12.85
N ASP A 3 -20.07 -19.31 13.79
CA ASP A 3 -19.65 -19.68 15.17
C ASP A 3 -18.51 -20.71 15.19
N ARG A 4 -18.36 -21.48 14.10
CA ARG A 4 -17.24 -22.40 13.84
C ARG A 4 -15.86 -21.70 13.76
N ALA A 5 -15.79 -20.45 13.31
CA ALA A 5 -14.53 -19.72 13.28
C ALA A 5 -14.04 -19.35 14.69
N VAL A 6 -14.96 -19.25 15.66
CA VAL A 6 -14.60 -18.97 17.07
C VAL A 6 -13.89 -20.19 17.69
N ALA A 7 -14.24 -21.41 17.27
CA ALA A 7 -13.57 -22.64 17.72
C ALA A 7 -12.08 -22.72 17.32
N VAL A 8 -11.64 -21.88 16.35
CA VAL A 8 -10.22 -21.79 15.99
C VAL A 8 -9.39 -21.24 17.15
N PHE A 9 -9.95 -20.36 17.97
CA PHE A 9 -9.26 -19.81 19.14
C PHE A 9 -8.86 -20.86 20.18
N GLU A 10 -9.60 -21.99 20.26
CA GLU A 10 -9.28 -23.11 21.18
C GLU A 10 -7.90 -23.74 20.94
N GLN A 11 -7.28 -23.45 19.78
CA GLN A 11 -5.93 -23.92 19.43
C GLN A 11 -4.82 -22.94 19.86
N TYR A 12 -5.15 -21.88 20.58
CA TYR A 12 -4.21 -20.87 21.06
C TYR A 12 -4.15 -20.87 22.57
N ASP A 13 -3.00 -20.46 23.12
CA ASP A 13 -2.71 -20.44 24.56
C ASP A 13 -3.06 -19.04 25.14
N PHE A 14 -4.35 -18.73 25.23
CA PHE A 14 -4.89 -17.56 25.92
C PHE A 14 -6.36 -17.77 26.31
N GLU A 15 -6.82 -17.08 27.34
CA GLU A 15 -8.20 -17.10 27.80
C GLU A 15 -9.02 -15.98 27.16
N ILE A 16 -10.23 -16.31 26.68
CA ILE A 16 -11.12 -15.33 26.03
C ILE A 16 -12.15 -14.86 27.05
N GLU A 17 -12.16 -13.57 27.31
CA GLU A 17 -13.18 -12.90 28.12
C GLU A 17 -14.43 -12.54 27.30
N GLN A 18 -14.22 -12.00 26.09
CA GLN A 18 -15.28 -11.49 25.22
C GLN A 18 -14.90 -11.58 23.76
N THR A 19 -15.88 -11.76 22.88
CA THR A 19 -15.71 -11.67 21.42
C THR A 19 -16.65 -10.67 20.80
N LYS A 20 -16.18 -9.93 19.79
CA LYS A 20 -17.00 -9.02 18.97
C LYS A 20 -16.72 -9.25 17.48
N LYS A 21 -17.75 -9.14 16.63
CA LYS A 21 -17.57 -9.13 15.15
C LYS A 21 -17.03 -7.78 14.70
N ALA A 22 -16.00 -7.82 13.86
CA ALA A 22 -15.43 -6.64 13.21
C ALA A 22 -15.45 -6.83 11.68
N ARG A 23 -15.07 -5.81 10.93
CA ARG A 23 -15.05 -5.88 9.46
C ARG A 23 -14.02 -6.91 8.98
N GLY A 24 -14.50 -8.08 8.55
CA GLY A 24 -13.66 -9.17 8.04
C GLY A 24 -12.94 -9.99 9.11
N ALA A 25 -13.17 -9.73 10.41
CA ALA A 25 -12.49 -10.37 11.53
C ALA A 25 -13.44 -10.69 12.69
N ILE A 26 -12.98 -11.52 13.62
CA ILE A 26 -13.52 -11.64 14.96
C ILE A 26 -12.45 -11.13 15.91
N VAL A 27 -12.78 -10.13 16.71
CA VAL A 27 -11.90 -9.59 17.74
C VAL A 27 -12.25 -10.26 19.07
N ALA A 28 -11.26 -10.74 19.79
CA ALA A 28 -11.40 -11.28 21.15
C ALA A 28 -10.58 -10.41 22.12
N ILE A 29 -11.15 -10.16 23.29
CA ILE A 29 -10.44 -9.64 24.46
C ILE A 29 -9.91 -10.84 25.22
N THR A 30 -8.62 -10.88 25.48
CA THR A 30 -7.93 -12.00 26.10
C THR A 30 -7.01 -11.53 27.21
N ASP A 31 -6.54 -12.46 28.04
CA ASP A 31 -5.54 -12.23 29.10
C ASP A 31 -4.20 -11.70 28.58
N ILE A 32 -3.85 -11.95 27.30
CA ILE A 32 -2.66 -11.39 26.64
C ILE A 32 -2.94 -10.08 25.90
N GLY A 33 -4.15 -9.52 26.04
CA GLY A 33 -4.64 -8.32 25.34
C GLY A 33 -5.55 -8.62 24.16
N PRO A 34 -5.98 -7.58 23.43
CA PRO A 34 -6.88 -7.74 22.30
C PRO A 34 -6.21 -8.47 21.13
N VAL A 35 -6.92 -9.48 20.56
CA VAL A 35 -6.48 -10.24 19.38
C VAL A 35 -7.55 -10.24 18.30
N ALA A 36 -7.18 -10.46 17.06
CA ALA A 36 -8.11 -10.55 15.94
C ALA A 36 -7.86 -11.80 15.10
N LEU A 37 -8.93 -12.55 14.83
CA LEU A 37 -8.96 -13.71 13.94
C LEU A 37 -9.36 -13.26 12.53
N TRP A 38 -8.52 -13.59 11.55
CA TRP A 38 -8.73 -13.28 10.14
C TRP A 38 -8.68 -14.53 9.27
N GLU A 39 -9.59 -14.64 8.28
CA GLU A 39 -9.45 -15.64 7.22
C GLU A 39 -8.25 -15.28 6.34
N TYR A 40 -7.36 -16.25 6.07
CA TYR A 40 -6.13 -16.04 5.32
C TYR A 40 -6.10 -16.87 4.04
N THR A 41 -6.00 -16.19 2.89
CA THR A 41 -5.97 -16.82 1.56
C THR A 41 -4.60 -16.71 0.86
N GLY A 42 -3.61 -16.12 1.56
CA GLY A 42 -2.27 -15.91 1.02
C GLY A 42 -1.37 -17.17 1.05
N LYS A 43 -0.13 -16.99 0.63
CA LYS A 43 0.91 -18.04 0.71
C LYS A 43 1.51 -18.10 2.11
N THR A 44 1.80 -19.30 2.59
CA THR A 44 2.34 -19.53 3.96
C THR A 44 3.69 -18.85 4.17
N GLU A 45 4.57 -18.85 3.15
CA GLU A 45 5.89 -18.22 3.23
C GLU A 45 5.82 -16.73 3.56
N LYS A 46 4.71 -16.05 3.20
CA LYS A 46 4.50 -14.66 3.55
C LYS A 46 4.23 -14.44 5.04
N LEU A 47 3.64 -15.42 5.72
CA LEU A 47 3.39 -15.33 7.16
C LEU A 47 4.70 -15.37 7.96
N GLN A 48 5.68 -16.17 7.50
CA GLN A 48 7.02 -16.23 8.13
C GLN A 48 7.73 -14.87 8.03
N ASN A 49 7.72 -14.24 6.84
CA ASN A 49 8.30 -12.91 6.67
C ASN A 49 7.54 -11.86 7.50
N TYR A 50 6.21 -11.93 7.54
CA TYR A 50 5.37 -11.06 8.36
C TYR A 50 5.78 -11.16 9.83
N LYS A 51 5.78 -12.38 10.38
CA LYS A 51 6.15 -12.65 11.78
C LYS A 51 7.55 -12.13 12.08
N ALA A 52 8.54 -12.51 11.28
CA ALA A 52 9.93 -12.11 11.47
C ALA A 52 10.13 -10.58 11.45
N VAL A 53 9.46 -9.87 10.54
CA VAL A 53 9.53 -8.41 10.48
C VAL A 53 8.89 -7.77 11.72
N CYS A 54 7.72 -8.23 12.15
CA CYS A 54 7.05 -7.69 13.33
C CYS A 54 7.79 -8.02 14.64
N ASP A 55 8.37 -9.20 14.76
CA ASP A 55 9.22 -9.55 15.91
C ASP A 55 10.43 -8.62 15.98
N LYS A 56 11.09 -8.41 14.84
CA LYS A 56 12.26 -7.51 14.78
C LYS A 56 11.89 -6.07 15.10
N LEU A 57 10.75 -5.58 14.64
CA LEU A 57 10.25 -4.26 14.98
C LEU A 57 9.99 -4.13 16.50
N CYS A 58 9.42 -5.16 17.12
CA CYS A 58 9.19 -5.19 18.56
C CYS A 58 10.52 -5.14 19.34
N GLU A 59 11.53 -5.92 18.93
CA GLU A 59 12.88 -5.89 19.51
C GLU A 59 13.54 -4.50 19.40
N LEU A 60 13.27 -3.79 18.29
CA LEU A 60 13.79 -2.44 18.03
C LEU A 60 12.97 -1.33 18.69
N GLY A 61 11.99 -1.68 19.55
CA GLY A 61 11.20 -0.72 20.33
C GLY A 61 9.95 -0.19 19.62
N PHE A 62 9.47 -0.87 18.55
CA PHE A 62 8.20 -0.58 17.92
C PHE A 62 7.16 -1.69 18.17
N PRO A 63 6.42 -1.66 19.30
CA PRO A 63 5.47 -2.70 19.67
C PRO A 63 4.10 -2.56 18.97
N TYR A 64 3.91 -1.52 18.16
CA TYR A 64 2.65 -1.11 17.53
C TYR A 64 2.42 -1.76 16.15
N ALA A 65 2.99 -2.94 15.92
CA ALA A 65 2.70 -3.78 14.76
C ALA A 65 1.70 -4.88 15.15
N ASP A 66 0.74 -5.20 14.28
CA ASP A 66 -0.27 -6.25 14.50
C ASP A 66 0.32 -7.67 14.33
N ASN A 67 1.36 -7.97 15.11
CA ASN A 67 2.13 -9.20 15.02
C ASN A 67 1.28 -10.46 15.11
N LEU A 68 1.68 -11.50 14.38
CA LEU A 68 1.04 -12.82 14.38
C LEU A 68 1.28 -13.53 15.72
N ILE A 69 0.25 -14.24 16.17
CA ILE A 69 0.31 -15.11 17.36
C ILE A 69 0.37 -16.56 16.90
N GLU A 70 1.33 -17.31 17.39
CA GLU A 70 1.48 -18.72 17.12
C GLU A 70 0.45 -19.52 17.92
N ASN A 71 -0.05 -20.62 17.33
CA ASN A 71 -0.90 -21.56 18.06
C ASN A 71 -0.07 -22.42 19.03
N THR A 72 -0.69 -23.26 19.82
CA THR A 72 -0.05 -24.18 20.79
C THR A 72 0.94 -25.16 20.16
N GLN A 73 0.94 -25.30 18.82
CA GLN A 73 1.89 -26.15 18.07
C GLN A 73 3.00 -25.32 17.40
N GLY A 74 3.08 -24.00 17.66
CA GLY A 74 4.06 -23.11 17.03
C GLY A 74 3.77 -22.77 15.56
N GLN A 75 2.49 -22.91 15.12
CA GLN A 75 2.09 -22.60 13.75
C GLN A 75 1.48 -21.21 13.65
N LEU A 76 1.72 -20.51 12.53
CA LEU A 76 1.22 -19.17 12.26
C LEU A 76 -0.22 -19.12 11.72
N TYR A 77 -0.82 -20.28 11.44
CA TYR A 77 -2.20 -20.36 10.98
C TYR A 77 -2.84 -21.67 11.43
N VAL A 78 -4.15 -21.68 11.46
CA VAL A 78 -4.98 -22.86 11.73
C VAL A 78 -5.87 -23.10 10.53
N THR A 79 -6.11 -24.38 10.20
CA THR A 79 -7.07 -24.77 9.16
C THR A 79 -8.33 -25.32 9.84
N ASP A 80 -9.50 -24.77 9.51
CA ASP A 80 -10.78 -25.29 10.00
C ASP A 80 -11.21 -26.56 9.25
N TYR A 81 -12.34 -27.13 9.68
CA TYR A 81 -12.90 -28.35 9.08
C TYR A 81 -13.35 -28.18 7.61
N ASP A 82 -13.59 -26.93 7.18
CA ASP A 82 -13.98 -26.59 5.80
C ASP A 82 -12.74 -26.31 4.92
N GLY A 83 -11.52 -26.49 5.45
CA GLY A 83 -10.25 -26.26 4.76
C GLY A 83 -9.87 -24.79 4.65
N LYS A 84 -10.53 -23.89 5.36
CA LYS A 84 -10.18 -22.48 5.41
C LYS A 84 -9.06 -22.23 6.42
N ARG A 85 -8.12 -21.38 6.04
CA ARG A 85 -7.02 -21.00 6.92
C ARG A 85 -7.35 -19.70 7.65
N TYR A 86 -6.99 -19.66 8.92
CA TYR A 86 -7.14 -18.50 9.79
C TYR A 86 -5.81 -18.17 10.45
N ILE A 87 -5.58 -16.88 10.66
CA ILE A 87 -4.46 -16.33 11.43
C ILE A 87 -5.03 -15.55 12.61
N VAL A 88 -4.32 -15.59 13.73
CA VAL A 88 -4.57 -14.74 14.89
C VAL A 88 -3.43 -13.74 14.99
N LYS A 89 -3.76 -12.50 15.26
CA LYS A 89 -2.79 -11.41 15.40
C LYS A 89 -3.20 -10.42 16.46
N LYS A 90 -2.25 -9.66 17.01
CA LYS A 90 -2.54 -8.55 17.91
C LYS A 90 -3.54 -7.60 17.29
N HIS A 91 -4.47 -7.10 18.08
CA HIS A 91 -5.47 -6.12 17.65
C HIS A 91 -5.24 -4.79 18.34
N PHE A 92 -5.42 -3.72 17.58
CA PHE A 92 -5.31 -2.35 18.06
C PHE A 92 -6.61 -1.59 17.77
N ASP A 93 -7.12 -0.87 18.77
CA ASP A 93 -8.35 -0.07 18.68
C ASP A 93 -8.03 1.38 18.28
N GLY A 94 -7.17 1.54 17.25
CA GLY A 94 -6.78 2.82 16.69
C GLY A 94 -7.81 3.39 15.72
N ARG A 95 -7.89 4.72 15.64
CA ARG A 95 -8.66 5.41 14.59
C ARG A 95 -7.87 5.48 13.29
N GLU A 96 -8.56 5.47 12.16
CA GLU A 96 -7.95 5.77 10.87
C GLU A 96 -7.44 7.22 10.83
N CYS A 97 -6.39 7.46 10.05
CA CYS A 97 -5.91 8.79 9.71
C CYS A 97 -7.00 9.56 8.94
N ASP A 98 -7.36 10.75 9.40
CA ASP A 98 -8.17 11.66 8.59
C ASP A 98 -7.31 12.29 7.49
N VAL A 99 -7.47 11.79 6.28
CA VAL A 99 -6.69 12.23 5.11
C VAL A 99 -6.97 13.66 4.67
N TYR A 100 -7.96 14.34 5.25
CA TYR A 100 -8.25 15.76 5.05
C TYR A 100 -7.64 16.65 6.15
N ASN A 101 -7.21 16.06 7.26
CA ASN A 101 -6.52 16.76 8.34
C ASN A 101 -5.01 16.71 8.11
N ILE A 102 -4.40 17.89 7.94
CA ILE A 102 -2.96 17.99 7.68
C ILE A 102 -2.10 17.51 8.86
N GLU A 103 -2.55 17.74 10.10
CA GLU A 103 -1.80 17.33 11.30
C GLU A 103 -1.77 15.81 11.43
N ASP A 104 -2.88 15.11 11.15
CA ASP A 104 -2.89 13.65 11.08
C ASP A 104 -1.95 13.14 9.98
N CYS A 105 -1.99 13.77 8.80
CA CYS A 105 -1.14 13.38 7.68
C CYS A 105 0.34 13.60 7.97
N ARG A 106 0.71 14.74 8.55
CA ARG A 106 2.09 15.05 8.96
C ARG A 106 2.58 14.06 10.02
N PHE A 107 1.75 13.81 11.04
CA PHE A 107 2.07 12.84 12.09
C PHE A 107 2.35 11.46 11.48
N ILE A 108 1.43 10.91 10.69
CA ILE A 108 1.58 9.58 10.10
C ILE A 108 2.80 9.51 9.17
N VAL A 109 3.02 10.53 8.34
CA VAL A 109 4.14 10.53 7.39
C VAL A 109 5.49 10.66 8.10
N GLY A 110 5.57 11.43 9.19
CA GLY A 110 6.75 11.51 10.05
C GLY A 110 7.03 10.19 10.78
N GLU A 111 6.01 9.57 11.38
CA GLU A 111 6.14 8.26 12.04
C GLU A 111 6.48 7.14 11.05
N LEU A 112 5.96 7.20 9.81
CA LEU A 112 6.35 6.27 8.73
C LEU A 112 7.85 6.38 8.41
N ALA A 113 8.42 7.59 8.43
CA ALA A 113 9.85 7.77 8.23
C ALA A 113 10.68 7.12 9.36
N LYS A 114 10.22 7.25 10.61
CA LYS A 114 10.84 6.58 11.77
C LYS A 114 10.73 5.07 11.67
N LEU A 115 9.54 4.54 11.31
CA LEU A 115 9.34 3.11 11.06
C LEU A 115 10.29 2.60 9.96
N HIS A 116 10.46 3.35 8.87
CA HIS A 116 11.37 2.97 7.80
C HIS A 116 12.84 2.91 8.24
N LYS A 117 13.29 3.76 9.18
CA LYS A 117 14.63 3.63 9.76
C LYS A 117 14.78 2.31 10.53
N LEU A 118 13.76 1.89 11.28
CA LEU A 118 13.74 0.61 11.99
C LEU A 118 13.66 -0.60 11.04
N MET A 119 13.07 -0.42 9.85
CA MET A 119 12.94 -1.46 8.82
C MET A 119 14.15 -1.56 7.87
N GLU A 120 15.32 -1.06 8.27
CA GLU A 120 16.60 -1.29 7.63
C GLU A 120 17.38 -2.38 8.42
N PHE A 121 17.14 -3.66 8.09
CA PHE A 121 17.63 -4.81 8.88
C PHE A 121 19.04 -5.30 8.48
N GLY A 122 19.71 -4.63 7.52
CA GLY A 122 21.01 -5.05 7.04
C GLY A 122 20.95 -6.36 6.24
N GLU A 123 22.01 -7.15 6.32
CA GLU A 123 22.14 -8.41 5.57
C GLU A 123 21.43 -9.61 6.22
N ASP A 124 20.85 -9.44 7.41
CA ASP A 124 20.27 -10.53 8.21
C ASP A 124 18.99 -11.15 7.61
N PHE A 125 18.39 -10.51 6.61
CA PHE A 125 17.16 -10.98 5.97
C PHE A 125 17.42 -11.44 4.52
N THR A 126 17.20 -12.72 4.24
CA THR A 126 17.43 -13.39 2.94
C THR A 126 16.22 -13.32 1.99
N SER A 127 15.62 -12.18 1.78
CA SER A 127 14.52 -12.04 0.82
C SER A 127 15.01 -11.42 -0.49
N GLU A 128 14.52 -11.88 -1.65
CA GLU A 128 14.79 -11.24 -2.94
C GLU A 128 14.16 -9.85 -3.00
N ALA A 129 14.93 -8.84 -3.42
CA ALA A 129 14.42 -7.49 -3.59
C ALA A 129 13.47 -7.41 -4.79
N ALA A 130 12.21 -7.04 -4.54
CA ALA A 130 11.16 -6.91 -5.56
C ALA A 130 11.10 -5.49 -6.14
N ILE A 131 12.23 -4.89 -6.57
CA ILE A 131 12.20 -3.56 -7.17
C ILE A 131 11.57 -3.62 -8.56
N VAL A 132 10.45 -3.13 -8.59
CA VAL A 132 9.52 -2.55 -9.58
C VAL A 132 9.77 -2.87 -11.06
N ARG A 133 9.20 -3.97 -11.48
CA ARG A 133 8.79 -4.19 -12.89
C ARG A 133 7.36 -3.66 -13.15
N ASP A 134 6.82 -2.84 -12.22
CA ASP A 134 5.42 -2.44 -12.25
C ASP A 134 5.04 -1.61 -13.48
N PHE A 135 5.89 -0.67 -13.92
CA PHE A 135 5.56 0.22 -15.03
C PHE A 135 5.45 -0.54 -16.35
N SER A 136 6.41 -1.38 -16.71
CA SER A 136 6.36 -2.19 -17.94
C SER A 136 5.14 -3.10 -17.99
N LYS A 137 4.78 -3.70 -16.85
CA LYS A 137 3.57 -4.51 -16.74
C LYS A 137 2.32 -3.67 -16.98
N ARG A 138 2.23 -2.50 -16.38
CA ARG A 138 1.08 -1.60 -16.51
C ARG A 138 0.95 -1.00 -17.91
N GLU A 139 2.07 -0.68 -18.56
CA GLU A 139 2.09 -0.26 -19.95
C GLU A 139 1.53 -1.37 -20.86
N THR A 140 1.97 -2.62 -20.68
CA THR A 140 1.44 -3.77 -21.39
C THR A 140 -0.06 -3.94 -21.17
N GLU A 141 -0.53 -3.78 -19.94
CA GLU A 141 -1.95 -3.84 -19.61
C GLU A 141 -2.74 -2.69 -20.25
N LEU A 142 -2.23 -1.46 -20.26
CA LEU A 142 -2.85 -0.32 -20.95
C LEU A 142 -2.94 -0.52 -22.46
N LEU A 143 -1.88 -1.05 -23.10
CA LEU A 143 -1.88 -1.42 -24.53
C LEU A 143 -2.94 -2.47 -24.82
N ARG A 144 -3.09 -3.47 -23.94
CA ARG A 144 -4.13 -4.50 -24.07
C ARG A 144 -5.53 -3.90 -23.96
N VAL A 145 -5.76 -2.99 -23.01
CA VAL A 145 -7.04 -2.27 -22.86
C VAL A 145 -7.34 -1.45 -24.12
N ARG A 146 -6.37 -0.67 -24.60
CA ARG A 146 -6.50 0.14 -25.84
C ARG A 146 -6.86 -0.74 -27.05
N SER A 147 -6.16 -1.86 -27.22
CA SER A 147 -6.44 -2.78 -28.32
C SER A 147 -7.85 -3.36 -28.26
N PHE A 148 -8.30 -3.71 -27.06
CA PHE A 148 -9.68 -4.15 -26.82
C PHE A 148 -10.69 -3.05 -27.19
N MET A 149 -10.52 -1.81 -26.66
CA MET A 149 -11.41 -0.67 -26.92
C MET A 149 -11.54 -0.36 -28.43
N ARG A 150 -10.43 -0.46 -29.18
CA ARG A 150 -10.44 -0.24 -30.65
C ARG A 150 -11.29 -1.25 -31.40
N ARG A 151 -11.36 -2.51 -30.93
CA ARG A 151 -12.10 -3.62 -31.58
C ARG A 151 -13.59 -3.64 -31.23
N VAL A 152 -14.04 -2.89 -30.23
CA VAL A 152 -15.47 -2.79 -29.91
C VAL A 152 -16.19 -2.13 -31.09
N SER A 153 -17.17 -2.84 -31.68
CA SER A 153 -17.91 -2.38 -32.86
C SER A 153 -18.81 -1.18 -32.56
N GLN A 154 -19.57 -1.25 -31.48
CA GLN A 154 -20.38 -0.13 -30.98
C GLN A 154 -19.75 0.42 -29.70
N LYS A 155 -19.01 1.52 -29.84
CA LYS A 155 -18.34 2.18 -28.73
C LYS A 155 -19.35 3.01 -27.94
N GLY A 156 -19.42 2.76 -26.63
CA GLY A 156 -20.14 3.61 -25.70
C GLY A 156 -19.30 4.83 -25.28
N GLU A 157 -19.86 5.61 -24.38
CA GLU A 157 -19.25 6.84 -23.87
C GLU A 157 -17.87 6.59 -23.26
N PHE A 158 -17.72 5.51 -22.50
CA PHE A 158 -16.44 5.17 -21.84
C PHE A 158 -15.33 4.88 -22.86
N GLU A 159 -15.60 4.00 -23.84
CA GLU A 159 -14.61 3.63 -24.87
C GLU A 159 -14.17 4.85 -25.69
N MET A 160 -15.12 5.74 -26.04
CA MET A 160 -14.82 6.96 -26.78
C MET A 160 -13.97 7.92 -25.94
N CYS A 161 -14.35 8.17 -24.68
CA CYS A 161 -13.59 9.00 -23.77
C CYS A 161 -12.19 8.44 -23.50
N PHE A 162 -12.09 7.14 -23.22
CA PHE A 162 -10.81 6.47 -23.00
C PHE A 162 -9.87 6.61 -24.21
N LEU A 163 -10.35 6.33 -25.41
CA LEU A 163 -9.52 6.40 -26.62
C LEU A 163 -9.08 7.83 -26.94
N LYS A 164 -9.87 8.84 -26.58
CA LYS A 164 -9.51 10.26 -26.70
C LYS A 164 -8.40 10.66 -25.76
N GLU A 165 -8.47 10.21 -24.51
CA GLU A 165 -7.51 10.59 -23.47
C GLU A 165 -6.24 9.73 -23.45
N TYR A 166 -6.30 8.53 -24.03
CA TYR A 166 -5.21 7.56 -24.01
C TYR A 166 -3.85 8.12 -24.49
N PRO A 167 -3.76 8.88 -25.62
CA PRO A 167 -2.47 9.38 -26.09
C PRO A 167 -1.76 10.27 -25.06
N TYR A 168 -2.50 11.13 -24.37
CA TYR A 168 -1.96 11.97 -23.31
C TYR A 168 -1.40 11.15 -22.15
N PHE A 169 -2.18 10.21 -21.63
CA PHE A 169 -1.75 9.39 -20.49
C PHE A 169 -0.66 8.38 -20.86
N GLU A 170 -0.58 7.97 -22.12
CA GLU A 170 0.53 7.17 -22.64
C GLU A 170 1.85 7.94 -22.60
N GLU A 171 1.85 9.21 -23.03
CA GLU A 171 3.05 10.07 -22.94
C GLU A 171 3.46 10.34 -21.49
N VAL A 172 2.51 10.61 -20.59
CA VAL A 172 2.80 10.75 -19.17
C VAL A 172 3.39 9.48 -18.55
N ALA A 173 2.92 8.29 -18.97
CA ALA A 173 3.49 7.03 -18.52
C ALA A 173 4.93 6.83 -19.02
N LYS A 174 5.23 7.18 -20.28
CA LYS A 174 6.58 7.15 -20.84
C LYS A 174 7.51 8.12 -20.13
N GLU A 175 7.06 9.34 -19.86
CA GLU A 175 7.80 10.35 -19.09
C GLU A 175 8.18 9.80 -17.71
N ALA A 176 7.23 9.20 -16.98
CA ALA A 176 7.49 8.59 -15.68
C ALA A 176 8.50 7.42 -15.77
N THR A 177 8.41 6.61 -16.82
CA THR A 177 9.33 5.48 -17.05
C THR A 177 10.75 5.99 -17.37
N ALA A 178 10.87 7.09 -18.11
CA ALA A 178 12.17 7.69 -18.47
C ALA A 178 12.92 8.25 -17.26
N VAL A 179 12.19 8.76 -16.24
CA VAL A 179 12.80 9.22 -14.98
C VAL A 179 13.52 8.09 -14.26
N LEU A 180 12.96 6.87 -14.31
CA LEU A 180 13.52 5.65 -13.71
C LEU A 180 14.29 4.82 -14.73
N ASN A 181 15.39 5.38 -15.24
CA ASN A 181 16.24 4.64 -16.17
C ASN A 181 16.88 3.38 -15.51
N PRO A 182 17.40 2.43 -16.33
CA PRO A 182 17.97 1.18 -15.80
C PRO A 182 19.10 1.37 -14.77
N GLU A 183 19.90 2.42 -14.91
CA GLU A 183 20.99 2.71 -13.97
C GLU A 183 20.47 3.15 -12.60
N CYS A 184 19.45 4.01 -12.58
CA CYS A 184 18.75 4.42 -11.35
C CYS A 184 18.17 3.18 -10.64
N LEU A 185 17.44 2.32 -11.36
CA LEU A 185 16.87 1.10 -10.80
C LEU A 185 17.96 0.14 -10.26
N MET A 186 19.09 0.02 -10.93
CA MET A 186 20.21 -0.80 -10.45
C MET A 186 20.79 -0.24 -9.14
N ARG A 187 20.97 1.11 -9.03
CA ARG A 187 21.49 1.73 -7.78
C ARG A 187 20.50 1.56 -6.64
N LEU A 188 19.19 1.75 -6.89
CA LEU A 188 18.15 1.50 -5.89
C LEU A 188 18.14 0.03 -5.44
N THR A 189 18.28 -0.92 -6.36
CA THR A 189 18.39 -2.35 -6.01
C THR A 189 19.57 -2.62 -5.07
N LYS A 190 20.74 -2.06 -5.39
CA LYS A 190 21.93 -2.18 -4.55
C LYS A 190 21.72 -1.52 -3.17
N LEU A 191 21.06 -0.38 -3.12
CA LEU A 191 20.74 0.32 -1.87
C LEU A 191 19.85 -0.54 -0.97
N VAL A 192 18.74 -1.09 -1.53
CA VAL A 192 17.84 -1.99 -0.81
C VAL A 192 18.57 -3.22 -0.28
N GLN A 193 19.45 -3.83 -1.08
CA GLN A 193 20.23 -4.99 -0.66
C GLN A 193 21.23 -4.63 0.46
N LYS A 194 21.98 -3.55 0.28
CA LYS A 194 23.00 -3.10 1.24
C LYS A 194 22.42 -2.74 2.61
N LYS A 195 21.28 -2.05 2.63
CA LYS A 195 20.62 -1.63 3.87
C LYS A 195 19.64 -2.67 4.43
N GLY A 196 19.26 -3.69 3.65
CA GLY A 196 18.22 -4.63 4.03
C GLY A 196 16.87 -3.95 4.22
N MET A 197 16.51 -3.04 3.30
CA MET A 197 15.29 -2.25 3.40
C MET A 197 14.05 -3.11 3.23
N PHE A 198 13.09 -2.96 4.13
CA PHE A 198 11.76 -3.53 4.03
C PHE A 198 10.70 -2.44 3.91
N CYS A 199 9.65 -2.75 3.17
CA CYS A 199 8.41 -1.97 3.07
C CYS A 199 7.28 -2.69 3.79
N HIS A 200 6.34 -1.93 4.34
CA HIS A 200 5.03 -2.43 4.74
C HIS A 200 4.25 -2.99 3.54
N GLY A 201 4.37 -2.36 2.38
CA GLY A 201 3.83 -2.82 1.09
C GLY A 201 2.36 -2.50 0.84
N ASP A 202 1.60 -2.09 1.86
CA ASP A 202 0.20 -1.67 1.76
C ASP A 202 -0.13 -0.45 2.64
N CYS A 203 0.80 0.52 2.67
CA CYS A 203 0.67 1.72 3.48
C CYS A 203 -0.49 2.60 2.99
N ASN A 204 -1.56 2.66 3.76
CA ASN A 204 -2.75 3.47 3.50
C ASN A 204 -3.50 3.76 4.80
N GLN A 205 -4.46 4.68 4.78
CA GLN A 205 -5.22 5.15 5.94
C GLN A 205 -5.97 4.07 6.74
N HIS A 206 -6.23 2.90 6.12
CA HIS A 206 -6.94 1.81 6.78
C HIS A 206 -6.00 0.84 7.51
N ASN A 207 -4.73 0.83 7.12
CA ASN A 207 -3.72 -0.05 7.66
C ASN A 207 -2.74 0.67 8.58
N ILE A 208 -2.73 2.01 8.54
CA ILE A 208 -1.93 2.85 9.43
C ILE A 208 -2.90 3.66 10.28
N LEU A 209 -2.93 3.36 11.58
CA LEU A 209 -3.88 3.90 12.53
C LEU A 209 -3.17 4.83 13.54
N ILE A 210 -3.96 5.61 14.25
CA ILE A 210 -3.51 6.46 15.37
C ILE A 210 -4.17 5.97 16.64
N GLN A 211 -3.37 5.59 17.63
CA GLN A 211 -3.84 5.16 18.95
C GLN A 211 -3.01 5.82 20.05
N GLU A 212 -3.65 6.63 20.89
CA GLU A 212 -3.01 7.27 22.05
C GLU A 212 -1.71 8.02 21.70
N GLY A 213 -1.71 8.73 20.57
CA GLY A 213 -0.54 9.48 20.11
C GLY A 213 0.57 8.63 19.45
N ASN A 214 0.35 7.33 19.25
CA ASN A 214 1.28 6.45 18.55
C ASN A 214 0.72 6.05 17.18
N MET A 215 1.62 5.83 16.22
CA MET A 215 1.28 5.20 14.96
C MET A 215 1.24 3.70 15.14
N VAL A 216 0.13 3.08 14.73
CA VAL A 216 -0.04 1.62 14.66
C VAL A 216 0.01 1.20 13.20
N ALA A 217 0.85 0.22 12.88
CA ALA A 217 0.93 -0.37 11.56
C ALA A 217 0.31 -1.77 11.56
N THR A 218 -0.66 -2.01 10.67
CA THR A 218 -1.42 -3.27 10.59
C THR A 218 -1.38 -3.82 9.17
N HIS A 219 -1.64 -5.13 9.01
CA HIS A 219 -1.71 -5.79 7.70
C HIS A 219 -0.37 -5.88 6.98
N PHE A 220 0.64 -6.47 7.65
CA PHE A 220 1.97 -6.73 7.06
C PHE A 220 2.01 -7.87 6.04
N GLU A 221 0.86 -8.42 5.60
CA GLU A 221 0.80 -9.54 4.62
C GLU A 221 1.45 -9.21 3.27
N LYS A 222 1.68 -7.93 2.98
CA LYS A 222 2.38 -7.46 1.77
C LYS A 222 3.78 -6.95 2.05
N CYS A 223 4.27 -7.09 3.29
CA CYS A 223 5.60 -6.63 3.60
C CYS A 223 6.63 -7.41 2.76
N CYS A 224 7.63 -6.71 2.27
CA CYS A 224 8.64 -7.27 1.39
C CYS A 224 9.90 -6.40 1.39
N LYS A 225 11.00 -7.02 0.98
CA LYS A 225 12.25 -6.31 0.72
C LYS A 225 12.09 -5.46 -0.54
N ASP A 226 12.02 -4.13 -0.38
CA ASP A 226 11.81 -3.17 -1.47
C ASP A 226 12.26 -1.77 -1.04
N ILE A 227 12.25 -0.82 -1.99
CA ILE A 227 12.52 0.60 -1.70
C ILE A 227 11.42 1.20 -0.83
N GLN A 228 11.77 1.73 0.34
CA GLN A 228 10.83 2.25 1.34
C GLN A 228 9.99 3.44 0.85
N VAL A 229 10.53 4.22 -0.07
CA VAL A 229 9.81 5.30 -0.75
C VAL A 229 8.52 4.83 -1.44
N ARG A 230 8.38 3.54 -1.69
CA ARG A 230 7.13 2.94 -2.19
C ARG A 230 5.97 3.13 -1.21
N ASP A 231 6.21 2.95 0.09
CA ASP A 231 5.16 3.16 1.10
C ASP A 231 4.82 4.64 1.26
N LEU A 232 5.84 5.50 1.28
CA LEU A 232 5.63 6.95 1.24
C LEU A 232 4.77 7.36 0.04
N TYR A 233 5.10 6.87 -1.17
CA TYR A 233 4.29 7.10 -2.37
C TYR A 233 2.84 6.63 -2.20
N LEU A 234 2.62 5.43 -1.67
CA LEU A 234 1.27 4.88 -1.51
C LEU A 234 0.39 5.78 -0.64
N PHE A 235 0.93 6.26 0.48
CA PHE A 235 0.23 7.14 1.40
C PHE A 235 0.10 8.56 0.83
N LEU A 236 1.20 9.16 0.38
CA LEU A 236 1.23 10.54 -0.16
C LEU A 236 0.29 10.69 -1.36
N ARG A 237 0.32 9.76 -2.32
CA ARG A 237 -0.62 9.77 -3.45
C ARG A 237 -2.07 9.76 -2.98
N LYS A 238 -2.40 9.00 -1.94
CA LYS A 238 -3.77 8.91 -1.42
C LYS A 238 -4.25 10.24 -0.84
N ILE A 239 -3.43 10.90 -0.05
CA ILE A 239 -3.77 12.21 0.52
C ILE A 239 -3.82 13.29 -0.56
N LEU A 240 -2.92 13.28 -1.53
CA LEU A 240 -2.93 14.21 -2.67
C LEU A 240 -4.21 14.07 -3.51
N GLU A 241 -4.60 12.84 -3.87
CA GLU A 241 -5.85 12.57 -4.59
C GLU A 241 -7.08 13.08 -3.84
N LYS A 242 -7.10 13.00 -2.51
CA LYS A 242 -8.20 13.45 -1.66
C LYS A 242 -8.23 14.98 -1.50
N ASN A 243 -7.06 15.62 -1.49
CA ASN A 243 -6.90 17.06 -1.34
C ASN A 243 -6.67 17.78 -2.68
N LYS A 244 -7.18 17.21 -3.80
CA LYS A 244 -7.17 17.80 -5.14
C LYS A 244 -5.78 18.25 -5.60
N TRP A 245 -4.73 17.53 -5.18
CA TRP A 245 -3.32 17.82 -5.47
C TRP A 245 -2.86 19.21 -4.99
N SER A 246 -3.39 19.67 -3.84
CA SER A 246 -2.93 20.90 -3.20
C SER A 246 -1.42 20.81 -2.93
N TYR A 247 -0.68 21.81 -3.44
CA TYR A 247 0.77 21.86 -3.31
C TYR A 247 1.19 22.01 -1.83
N ASP A 248 0.61 22.99 -1.14
CA ASP A 248 0.97 23.26 0.25
C ASP A 248 0.67 22.07 1.17
N PHE A 249 -0.47 21.41 0.95
CA PHE A 249 -0.82 20.21 1.71
C PHE A 249 0.17 19.07 1.44
N GLY A 250 0.48 18.83 0.17
CA GLY A 250 1.40 17.75 -0.22
C GLY A 250 2.83 17.98 0.28
N MET A 251 3.32 19.22 0.21
CA MET A 251 4.67 19.57 0.69
C MET A 251 4.77 19.46 2.21
N GLN A 252 3.80 19.99 2.96
CA GLN A 252 3.79 19.83 4.43
C GLN A 252 3.85 18.37 4.87
N ALA A 253 3.13 17.48 4.16
CA ALA A 253 3.19 16.05 4.45
C ALA A 253 4.55 15.45 4.05
N LEU A 254 5.12 15.83 2.91
CA LEU A 254 6.42 15.35 2.45
C LEU A 254 7.55 15.83 3.36
N ASP A 255 7.52 17.09 3.79
CA ASP A 255 8.51 17.69 4.68
C ASP A 255 8.53 16.98 6.05
N ALA A 256 7.39 16.51 6.53
CA ALA A 256 7.32 15.69 7.76
C ALA A 256 8.11 14.37 7.60
N TYR A 257 8.15 13.76 6.41
CA TYR A 257 9.00 12.60 6.14
C TYR A 257 10.47 13.01 6.08
N LEU A 258 10.78 14.03 5.29
CA LEU A 258 12.15 14.48 5.02
C LEU A 258 12.86 15.01 6.27
N SER A 259 12.11 15.58 7.23
CA SER A 259 12.66 16.00 8.52
C SER A 259 13.16 14.83 9.38
N GLU A 260 12.59 13.65 9.19
CA GLU A 260 12.97 12.43 9.91
C GLU A 260 13.95 11.54 9.13
N LYS A 261 13.75 11.41 7.82
CA LYS A 261 14.56 10.54 6.96
C LYS A 261 14.88 11.23 5.65
N GLU A 262 16.16 11.46 5.41
CA GLU A 262 16.64 12.01 4.14
C GLU A 262 16.49 10.97 3.02
N LEU A 263 16.10 11.45 1.83
CA LEU A 263 16.07 10.67 0.60
C LEU A 263 17.26 11.01 -0.29
N ASP A 264 17.92 10.00 -0.81
CA ASP A 264 18.97 10.23 -1.82
C ASP A 264 18.38 10.62 -3.19
N LYS A 265 19.24 10.95 -4.12
CA LYS A 265 18.83 11.41 -5.46
C LYS A 265 17.99 10.38 -6.21
N ASP A 266 18.31 9.09 -6.09
CA ASP A 266 17.57 8.04 -6.80
C ASP A 266 16.25 7.71 -6.10
N GLU A 267 16.19 7.80 -4.77
CA GLU A 267 14.96 7.71 -4.00
C GLU A 267 13.99 8.86 -4.33
N LYS A 268 14.49 10.10 -4.46
CA LYS A 268 13.71 11.25 -4.90
C LYS A 268 13.15 11.06 -6.32
N ARG A 269 13.99 10.58 -7.26
CA ARG A 269 13.55 10.22 -8.61
C ARG A 269 12.47 9.14 -8.60
N TYR A 270 12.61 8.13 -7.74
CA TYR A 270 11.61 7.08 -7.60
C TYR A 270 10.27 7.64 -7.13
N LEU A 271 10.27 8.49 -6.09
CA LEU A 271 9.06 9.15 -5.60
C LEU A 271 8.38 9.96 -6.69
N PHE A 272 9.16 10.81 -7.37
CA PHE A 272 8.66 11.65 -8.46
C PHE A 272 8.05 10.81 -9.59
N ALA A 273 8.76 9.81 -10.09
CA ALA A 273 8.28 8.93 -11.14
C ALA A 273 7.00 8.18 -10.76
N ARG A 274 6.88 7.74 -9.50
CA ARG A 274 5.68 7.07 -9.00
C ARG A 274 4.49 8.01 -8.92
N LEU A 275 4.68 9.27 -8.52
CA LEU A 275 3.63 10.30 -8.50
C LEU A 275 3.27 10.77 -9.92
N LEU A 276 4.25 10.81 -10.84
CA LEU A 276 4.05 11.16 -12.24
C LEU A 276 3.31 10.08 -13.02
N TYR A 277 3.53 8.79 -12.71
CA TYR A 277 2.85 7.71 -13.42
C TYR A 277 1.32 7.83 -13.27
N PRO A 278 0.52 7.71 -14.36
CA PRO A 278 -0.93 7.91 -14.33
C PRO A 278 -1.68 6.69 -13.75
N GLU A 279 -1.39 6.35 -12.50
CA GLU A 279 -1.89 5.18 -11.78
C GLU A 279 -3.41 5.07 -11.80
N ARG A 280 -4.11 6.21 -11.64
CA ARG A 280 -5.58 6.24 -11.57
C ARG A 280 -6.20 5.95 -12.94
N PHE A 281 -5.59 6.47 -14.02
CA PHE A 281 -6.01 6.16 -15.39
C PHE A 281 -5.87 4.65 -15.67
N TRP A 282 -4.70 4.08 -15.36
CA TRP A 282 -4.48 2.64 -15.47
C TRP A 282 -5.49 1.81 -14.66
N LYS A 283 -5.77 2.18 -13.39
CA LYS A 283 -6.75 1.48 -12.55
C LYS A 283 -8.16 1.49 -13.13
N ILE A 284 -8.60 2.65 -13.64
CA ILE A 284 -9.93 2.79 -14.27
C ILE A 284 -10.01 1.90 -15.52
N ALA A 285 -9.00 1.97 -16.38
CA ALA A 285 -8.91 1.21 -17.61
C ALA A 285 -8.92 -0.31 -17.36
N ASN A 286 -8.07 -0.77 -16.45
CA ASN A 286 -7.93 -2.18 -16.12
C ASN A 286 -9.17 -2.75 -15.40
N ALA A 287 -9.79 -1.96 -14.52
CA ALA A 287 -11.04 -2.33 -13.88
C ALA A 287 -12.18 -2.49 -14.89
N TYR A 288 -12.26 -1.61 -15.90
CA TYR A 288 -13.26 -1.73 -16.95
C TYR A 288 -13.09 -3.05 -17.73
N LEU A 289 -11.87 -3.38 -18.16
CA LEU A 289 -11.60 -4.61 -18.90
C LEU A 289 -11.91 -5.88 -18.08
N ASN A 290 -11.46 -5.93 -16.84
CA ASN A 290 -11.51 -7.13 -16.01
C ASN A 290 -12.85 -7.32 -15.27
N LYS A 291 -13.60 -6.24 -15.02
CA LYS A 291 -14.85 -6.26 -14.24
C LYS A 291 -16.05 -5.75 -15.05
N ARG A 292 -15.99 -5.78 -16.37
CA ARG A 292 -17.02 -5.24 -17.27
C ARG A 292 -18.44 -5.76 -16.95
N LYS A 293 -18.55 -7.05 -16.56
CA LYS A 293 -19.85 -7.66 -16.23
C LYS A 293 -20.46 -7.18 -14.91
N SER A 294 -19.64 -6.65 -14.00
CA SER A 294 -20.06 -6.30 -12.63
C SER A 294 -20.06 -4.79 -12.33
N LEU A 295 -19.51 -3.96 -13.25
CA LEU A 295 -19.44 -2.51 -13.06
C LEU A 295 -20.29 -1.77 -14.09
N PRO A 296 -21.21 -0.89 -13.69
CA PRO A 296 -21.98 -0.07 -14.60
C PRO A 296 -21.03 0.81 -15.45
N PRO A 297 -21.17 0.81 -16.79
CA PRO A 297 -20.31 1.60 -17.69
C PRO A 297 -20.32 3.09 -17.34
N ARG A 298 -21.50 3.65 -17.02
CA ARG A 298 -21.68 5.05 -16.60
C ARG A 298 -20.78 5.45 -15.44
N ARG A 299 -20.67 4.60 -14.40
CA ARG A 299 -19.80 4.89 -13.24
C ARG A 299 -18.32 4.94 -13.62
N GLN A 300 -17.90 4.21 -14.64
CA GLN A 300 -16.51 4.27 -15.13
C GLN A 300 -16.26 5.51 -15.97
N SER A 301 -17.23 5.94 -16.80
CA SER A 301 -17.18 7.22 -17.53
C SER A 301 -17.05 8.40 -16.55
N GLU A 302 -17.88 8.43 -15.51
CA GLU A 302 -17.84 9.47 -14.46
C GLU A 302 -16.45 9.52 -13.77
N LYS A 303 -15.84 8.36 -13.48
CA LYS A 303 -14.49 8.33 -12.90
C LYS A 303 -13.42 8.87 -13.84
N LEU A 304 -13.54 8.60 -15.14
CA LEU A 304 -12.59 9.07 -16.13
C LEU A 304 -12.72 10.59 -16.34
N GLN A 305 -13.95 11.12 -16.32
CA GLN A 305 -14.21 12.56 -16.35
C GLN A 305 -13.66 13.27 -15.12
N ALA A 306 -13.95 12.75 -13.92
CA ALA A 306 -13.39 13.29 -12.67
C ALA A 306 -11.85 13.24 -12.62
N LEU A 307 -11.22 12.27 -13.29
CA LEU A 307 -9.76 12.25 -13.42
C LEU A 307 -9.25 13.44 -14.25
N LYS A 308 -9.92 13.77 -15.34
CA LYS A 308 -9.55 14.91 -16.20
C LYS A 308 -9.65 16.25 -15.47
N GLU A 309 -10.69 16.43 -14.67
CA GLU A 309 -10.90 17.66 -13.90
C GLU A 309 -9.76 17.98 -12.94
N ILE A 310 -9.12 16.93 -12.39
CA ILE A 310 -8.03 17.10 -11.44
C ILE A 310 -6.62 17.05 -12.10
N GLU A 311 -6.53 16.68 -13.37
CA GLU A 311 -5.23 16.44 -14.02
C GLU A 311 -4.41 17.73 -14.14
N LEU A 312 -5.05 18.88 -14.34
CA LEU A 312 -4.35 20.17 -14.38
C LEU A 312 -3.66 20.46 -13.04
N ALA A 313 -4.40 20.37 -11.94
CA ALA A 313 -3.85 20.58 -10.60
C ALA A 313 -2.73 19.57 -10.27
N ARG A 314 -2.90 18.31 -10.71
CA ARG A 314 -1.87 17.28 -10.57
C ARG A 314 -0.58 17.65 -11.33
N ARG A 315 -0.69 18.14 -12.56
CA ARG A 315 0.49 18.56 -13.34
C ARG A 315 1.17 19.80 -12.75
N GLU A 316 0.40 20.77 -12.26
CA GLU A 316 0.94 21.93 -11.57
C GLU A 316 1.70 21.53 -10.30
N PHE A 317 1.14 20.61 -9.51
CA PHE A 317 1.82 20.03 -8.36
C PHE A 317 3.15 19.38 -8.76
N LEU A 318 3.12 18.50 -9.77
CA LEU A 318 4.31 17.76 -10.23
C LEU A 318 5.39 18.69 -10.78
N ASN A 319 5.03 19.72 -11.54
CA ASN A 319 6.00 20.68 -12.07
C ASN A 319 6.73 21.49 -10.97
N LYS A 320 6.03 21.75 -9.86
CA LYS A 320 6.65 22.38 -8.68
C LYS A 320 7.51 21.39 -7.91
N LEU A 321 6.98 20.17 -7.67
CA LEU A 321 7.67 19.11 -6.95
C LEU A 321 8.98 18.70 -7.65
N GLU A 322 9.00 18.67 -8.98
CA GLU A 322 10.22 18.37 -9.77
C GLU A 322 11.36 19.33 -9.43
N LYS A 323 11.07 20.63 -9.37
CA LYS A 323 12.05 21.67 -9.04
C LYS A 323 12.59 21.60 -7.62
N GLU A 324 11.79 21.05 -6.69
CA GLU A 324 12.17 20.89 -5.28
C GLU A 324 12.97 19.58 -5.06
N LEU A 325 12.65 18.53 -5.80
CA LEU A 325 13.23 17.20 -5.56
C LEU A 325 14.42 16.88 -6.46
N LEU A 326 14.42 17.35 -7.73
CA LEU A 326 15.36 16.92 -8.77
C LEU A 326 16.29 18.04 -9.22
#